data_fb0ab504f05ccc91c55f1250455b3388
#
_entry.id   fb0ab504f05ccc91c55f1250455b3388
#
_cell.length_a   1.000
_cell.length_b   1.000
_cell.length_c   1.000
_cell.angle_alpha   90.00
_cell.angle_beta   90.00
_cell.angle_gamma   90.00
#
_symmetry.space_group_name_H-M   'P 1'
#
loop_
_entity.id
_entity.type
_entity.pdbx_description
1 polymer ?
#
loop_
_entity_poly.entity_id
_entity_poly.type
_entity_poly.pdbx_seq_one_letter_code
_entity_poly.pdbx_strand_id
1 'polypeptide(L)'
;MSESTGTMMAESGMPANPYHHWTRRCARDVLAAVNKKAGGMGGNWRDRTATTFECQKMPAVSSRGMVVSNHPLASSAGAEMLAAGGNAIDAAIATLFTLTVVEPMMVGIIGGGMAHIRLSDGSHRFIDGQSTVPAAVRDTTYTSKPGSAHDVFDTVGNENLNGPKAVAVPGSLKAWCETLQRFGTMPLADVMQPAIKHAARGYAATPYLHECISESAAEMRKDKPIAAIYLPDGEPLKVGERVVQAEYAETLRYIADHGEKALYEGPLGDILVDYMETTGGFIRRNDLSNYKTVERQPIRADYRGWAILGPPPPAASGVHITQMLNILEGYDIGGLGFGTPETIHYLAEVLKIAFADRAAASGDPDYVGVPVEKLTSKAYAEERRRAIDPARAQAWGAGVSQLEGAHTTHMTAADAFGNVVATTQTINNLFGAKIMIPGLGAIANNYMNLFDPRPGHALSVAPGKRVTTSMSPMMALRDGKLRYALGLPGGKRIFPSAMQALVNLIDHDMSLQEAVEAPRVWTEGNALEVEQTVPDSVRLGLAALGHEVQPVATVAGGMNGIAFHDDGTMTGAACWRADGTPVGISGGLAKSGIRFRLG
;
A
#
# COMPACT_ATOMS: atom_id res chain seq x y z
N MET A 1 29.83 29.49 57.01
CA MET A 1 28.77 28.99 57.90
C MET A 1 27.50 28.97 57.09
N SER A 2 27.22 27.87 56.71
CA SER A 2 26.33 26.73 56.98
C SER A 2 25.09 26.87 56.11
N GLU A 3 24.48 25.96 55.54
CA GLU A 3 24.52 24.49 55.41
C GLU A 3 23.50 24.17 54.34
N SER A 4 23.83 23.26 53.48
CA SER A 4 22.96 22.70 52.45
C SER A 4 21.98 21.70 53.07
N THR A 5 20.72 21.74 52.68
CA THR A 5 19.81 20.62 52.83
C THR A 5 19.27 20.20 51.47
N GLY A 6 19.82 19.09 50.96
CA GLY A 6 19.27 18.40 49.79
C GLY A 6 18.03 17.62 50.17
N THR A 7 17.01 17.74 49.37
CA THR A 7 15.80 16.92 49.46
C THR A 7 15.91 15.82 48.42
N MET A 8 16.07 14.58 48.85
CA MET A 8 15.94 13.36 48.02
C MET A 8 14.50 13.22 47.60
N MET A 9 14.27 13.20 46.29
CA MET A 9 12.98 12.72 45.72
C MET A 9 13.02 11.20 45.66
N ALA A 10 12.05 10.57 46.31
CA ALA A 10 11.86 9.12 46.29
C ALA A 10 11.33 8.68 44.94
N GLU A 11 12.00 7.71 44.32
CA GLU A 11 11.50 6.95 43.18
C GLU A 11 10.32 6.11 43.63
N SER A 12 9.11 6.41 43.10
CA SER A 12 7.95 5.58 43.26
C SER A 12 8.03 4.40 42.27
N GLY A 13 8.46 3.24 42.75
CA GLY A 13 8.41 1.99 42.00
C GLY A 13 6.99 1.58 41.72
N MET A 14 6.58 1.58 40.44
CA MET A 14 5.37 0.89 40.01
C MET A 14 5.59 -0.62 40.06
N PRO A 15 4.64 -1.42 40.55
CA PRO A 15 4.77 -2.87 40.56
C PRO A 15 4.75 -3.41 39.11
N ALA A 16 5.69 -4.30 38.80
CA ALA A 16 5.79 -4.97 37.51
C ALA A 16 4.49 -5.74 37.23
N ASN A 17 3.91 -5.49 36.07
CA ASN A 17 2.66 -6.13 35.62
C ASN A 17 2.88 -7.65 35.45
N PRO A 18 2.22 -8.52 36.25
CA PRO A 18 2.42 -9.98 36.20
C PRO A 18 1.96 -10.64 34.91
N TYR A 19 1.24 -9.93 34.04
CA TYR A 19 0.75 -10.45 32.75
C TYR A 19 1.78 -10.43 31.62
N HIS A 20 2.94 -9.77 31.80
CA HIS A 20 3.96 -9.68 30.75
C HIS A 20 4.68 -11.01 30.45
N HIS A 21 4.73 -11.94 31.39
CA HIS A 21 5.36 -13.25 31.18
C HIS A 21 4.43 -14.31 30.57
N TRP A 22 3.12 -14.17 30.75
CA TRP A 22 2.15 -15.15 30.23
C TRP A 22 1.89 -15.00 28.72
N THR A 23 1.82 -13.77 28.23
CA THR A 23 1.61 -13.47 26.81
C THR A 23 2.76 -13.89 25.91
N ARG A 24 4.00 -13.79 26.38
CA ARG A 24 5.20 -14.17 25.60
C ARG A 24 5.35 -15.69 25.42
N ARG A 25 4.93 -16.50 26.39
CA ARG A 25 5.03 -17.95 26.33
C ARG A 25 3.94 -18.56 25.43
N CYS A 26 2.70 -18.13 25.56
CA CYS A 26 1.61 -18.55 24.67
C CYS A 26 1.84 -18.13 23.20
N ALA A 27 2.36 -16.93 22.97
CA ALA A 27 2.69 -16.47 21.62
C ALA A 27 3.79 -17.33 20.96
N ARG A 28 4.84 -17.71 21.68
CA ARG A 28 5.88 -18.62 21.18
C ARG A 28 5.34 -20.01 20.85
N ASP A 29 4.46 -20.55 21.67
CA ASP A 29 3.94 -21.91 21.47
C ASP A 29 2.93 -21.96 20.31
N VAL A 30 2.14 -20.89 20.08
CA VAL A 30 1.24 -20.76 18.91
C VAL A 30 2.05 -20.56 17.62
N LEU A 31 3.06 -19.71 17.62
CA LEU A 31 3.96 -19.53 16.48
C LEU A 31 4.76 -20.80 16.15
N ALA A 32 5.22 -21.53 17.17
CA ALA A 32 5.92 -22.80 16.99
C ALA A 32 4.99 -23.91 16.47
N ALA A 33 3.72 -23.91 16.84
CA ALA A 33 2.72 -24.90 16.38
C ALA A 33 2.29 -24.62 14.92
N VAL A 34 2.20 -23.35 14.51
CA VAL A 34 1.93 -22.96 13.11
C VAL A 34 3.11 -23.31 12.21
N ASN A 35 4.35 -23.10 12.67
CA ASN A 35 5.56 -23.41 11.91
C ASN A 35 5.85 -24.92 11.79
N LYS A 36 5.42 -25.78 12.71
CA LYS A 36 5.64 -27.25 12.65
C LYS A 36 4.84 -27.96 11.57
N LYS A 37 3.83 -27.34 10.96
CA LYS A 37 2.98 -27.94 9.91
C LYS A 37 3.39 -27.62 8.47
N ALA A 38 4.33 -26.69 8.26
CA ALA A 38 4.89 -26.43 6.95
C ALA A 38 6.11 -27.33 6.73
N GLY A 39 5.90 -28.48 6.09
CA GLY A 39 6.97 -29.42 5.74
C GLY A 39 7.90 -28.86 4.65
N GLY A 40 8.90 -28.08 5.06
CA GLY A 40 9.99 -27.58 4.23
C GLY A 40 11.32 -28.20 4.68
N MET A 41 12.13 -28.68 3.76
CA MET A 41 13.51 -29.13 4.01
C MET A 41 14.39 -27.90 4.26
N GLY A 42 14.77 -27.64 5.53
CA GLY A 42 15.73 -26.60 5.89
C GLY A 42 15.47 -26.08 7.31
N GLY A 43 16.53 -25.90 8.10
CA GLY A 43 16.45 -25.29 9.44
C GLY A 43 15.79 -23.92 9.43
N ASN A 44 15.29 -23.48 10.60
CA ASN A 44 14.62 -22.21 10.78
C ASN A 44 15.49 -21.07 10.17
N TRP A 45 14.88 -20.10 9.47
CA TRP A 45 15.59 -18.95 8.90
C TRP A 45 16.47 -18.20 9.93
N ARG A 46 16.07 -18.26 11.21
CA ARG A 46 16.80 -17.67 12.34
C ARG A 46 18.17 -18.29 12.58
N ASP A 47 18.38 -19.53 12.13
CA ASP A 47 19.67 -20.22 12.25
C ASP A 47 20.69 -19.73 11.22
N ARG A 48 20.22 -18.99 10.20
CA ARG A 48 21.01 -18.48 9.06
C ARG A 48 20.85 -16.95 8.89
N THR A 49 20.57 -16.22 9.95
CA THR A 49 20.34 -14.77 9.88
C THR A 49 21.51 -13.97 10.45
N ALA A 50 21.83 -12.86 9.79
CA ALA A 50 22.65 -11.79 10.38
C ALA A 50 21.79 -10.64 10.93
N THR A 51 20.49 -10.65 10.69
CA THR A 51 19.54 -9.61 11.14
C THR A 51 18.38 -10.25 11.88
N THR A 52 18.34 -10.06 13.19
CA THR A 52 17.23 -10.56 14.04
C THR A 52 16.22 -9.46 14.30
N PHE A 53 14.94 -9.82 14.35
CA PHE A 53 13.85 -8.93 14.71
C PHE A 53 12.73 -9.70 15.43
N GLU A 54 11.90 -8.98 16.17
CA GLU A 54 10.68 -9.50 16.79
C GLU A 54 9.46 -8.81 16.18
N CYS A 55 8.42 -9.60 15.90
CA CYS A 55 7.15 -9.05 15.44
C CYS A 55 6.49 -8.20 16.54
N GLN A 56 6.05 -7.02 16.17
CA GLN A 56 5.41 -6.07 17.08
C GLN A 56 3.89 -6.29 17.17
N LYS A 57 3.30 -6.86 16.11
CA LYS A 57 1.87 -7.15 16.03
C LYS A 57 1.60 -8.65 15.98
N MET A 58 0.39 -9.01 16.39
CA MET A 58 -0.07 -10.40 16.38
C MET A 58 -0.95 -10.65 15.16
N PRO A 59 -0.77 -11.79 14.47
CA PRO A 59 -1.68 -12.22 13.42
C PRO A 59 -3.03 -12.64 14.00
N ALA A 60 -4.09 -12.57 13.20
CA ALA A 60 -5.38 -13.16 13.51
C ALA A 60 -5.62 -14.40 12.65
N VAL A 61 -6.27 -15.42 13.20
CA VAL A 61 -6.64 -16.65 12.49
C VAL A 61 -8.15 -16.76 12.39
N SER A 62 -8.64 -17.17 11.22
CA SER A 62 -10.07 -17.30 10.94
C SER A 62 -10.32 -18.42 9.94
N SER A 63 -11.56 -18.95 9.90
CA SER A 63 -11.95 -20.01 8.95
C SER A 63 -13.08 -19.61 7.99
N ARG A 64 -13.74 -18.46 8.20
CA ARG A 64 -14.90 -18.07 7.38
C ARG A 64 -14.74 -16.74 6.65
N GLY A 65 -13.71 -15.98 6.97
CA GLY A 65 -13.40 -14.75 6.30
C GLY A 65 -12.39 -13.91 7.08
N MET A 66 -11.62 -13.12 6.37
CA MET A 66 -10.56 -12.29 6.93
C MET A 66 -10.51 -10.96 6.18
N VAL A 67 -10.39 -9.87 6.91
CA VAL A 67 -10.13 -8.54 6.35
C VAL A 67 -8.92 -7.93 7.05
N VAL A 68 -7.98 -7.43 6.28
CA VAL A 68 -6.81 -6.71 6.79
C VAL A 68 -6.67 -5.41 6.04
N SER A 69 -6.60 -4.30 6.75
CA SER A 69 -6.37 -2.96 6.18
C SER A 69 -5.45 -2.16 7.08
N ASN A 70 -5.05 -0.98 6.67
CA ASN A 70 -4.16 -0.12 7.45
C ASN A 70 -4.87 0.64 8.60
N HIS A 71 -6.18 0.42 8.80
CA HIS A 71 -6.92 1.03 9.91
C HIS A 71 -7.93 0.05 10.53
N PRO A 72 -7.99 -0.08 11.88
CA PRO A 72 -8.86 -1.06 12.55
C PRO A 72 -10.36 -0.86 12.26
N LEU A 73 -10.83 0.39 12.18
CA LEU A 73 -12.24 0.68 11.86
C LEU A 73 -12.61 0.22 10.45
N ALA A 74 -11.69 0.33 9.49
CA ALA A 74 -11.93 -0.11 8.14
C ALA A 74 -11.90 -1.64 8.01
N SER A 75 -10.98 -2.32 8.69
CA SER A 75 -10.99 -3.79 8.75
C SER A 75 -12.27 -4.31 9.41
N SER A 76 -12.76 -3.63 10.45
CA SER A 76 -14.03 -3.97 11.13
C SER A 76 -15.24 -3.77 10.20
N ALA A 77 -15.26 -2.71 9.40
CA ALA A 77 -16.34 -2.45 8.44
C ALA A 77 -16.46 -3.57 7.39
N GLY A 78 -15.33 -4.02 6.83
CA GLY A 78 -15.32 -5.16 5.91
C GLY A 78 -15.74 -6.48 6.60
N ALA A 79 -15.27 -6.70 7.83
CA ALA A 79 -15.65 -7.88 8.61
C ALA A 79 -17.16 -7.89 8.95
N GLU A 80 -17.78 -6.74 9.16
CA GLU A 80 -19.23 -6.59 9.34
C GLU A 80 -19.99 -7.12 8.10
N MET A 81 -19.54 -6.81 6.89
CA MET A 81 -20.15 -7.32 5.65
C MET A 81 -20.02 -8.85 5.55
N LEU A 82 -18.85 -9.41 5.85
CA LEU A 82 -18.68 -10.87 5.88
C LEU A 82 -19.58 -11.54 6.94
N ALA A 83 -19.72 -10.94 8.12
CA ALA A 83 -20.58 -11.45 9.18
C ALA A 83 -22.07 -11.39 8.81
N ALA A 84 -22.48 -10.40 8.01
CA ALA A 84 -23.83 -10.25 7.49
C ALA A 84 -24.14 -11.18 6.30
N GLY A 85 -23.16 -11.97 5.82
CA GLY A 85 -23.34 -12.93 4.72
C GLY A 85 -22.88 -12.42 3.37
N GLY A 86 -22.28 -11.24 3.29
CA GLY A 86 -21.62 -10.71 2.09
C GLY A 86 -20.35 -11.49 1.74
N ASN A 87 -19.86 -11.29 0.52
CA ASN A 87 -18.63 -11.89 0.04
C ASN A 87 -17.39 -11.00 0.24
N ALA A 88 -16.21 -11.45 -0.21
CA ALA A 88 -14.96 -10.69 -0.10
C ALA A 88 -14.99 -9.35 -0.85
N ILE A 89 -15.79 -9.22 -1.89
CA ILE A 89 -15.95 -7.98 -2.66
C ILE A 89 -16.75 -6.96 -1.85
N ASP A 90 -17.87 -7.36 -1.25
CA ASP A 90 -18.67 -6.51 -0.36
C ASP A 90 -17.81 -5.98 0.79
N ALA A 91 -17.03 -6.89 1.41
CA ALA A 91 -16.08 -6.55 2.47
C ALA A 91 -15.00 -5.57 2.02
N ALA A 92 -14.43 -5.77 0.83
CA ALA A 92 -13.41 -4.89 0.29
C ALA A 92 -13.96 -3.48 0.02
N ILE A 93 -15.14 -3.36 -0.56
CA ILE A 93 -15.74 -2.06 -0.87
C ILE A 93 -16.15 -1.31 0.41
N ALA A 94 -16.71 -2.00 1.41
CA ALA A 94 -16.98 -1.40 2.73
C ALA A 94 -15.70 -0.89 3.41
N THR A 95 -14.63 -1.68 3.33
CA THR A 95 -13.31 -1.30 3.85
C THR A 95 -12.79 -0.04 3.13
N LEU A 96 -12.86 -0.01 1.79
CA LEU A 96 -12.35 1.11 0.98
C LEU A 96 -13.12 2.41 1.27
N PHE A 97 -14.45 2.39 1.28
CA PHE A 97 -15.23 3.59 1.66
C PHE A 97 -14.91 4.03 3.08
N THR A 98 -14.74 3.10 4.02
CA THR A 98 -14.38 3.46 5.40
C THR A 98 -12.97 4.06 5.47
N LEU A 99 -12.00 3.52 4.71
CA LEU A 99 -10.64 4.10 4.62
C LEU A 99 -10.65 5.54 4.11
N THR A 100 -11.57 5.92 3.18
CA THR A 100 -11.66 7.32 2.75
C THR A 100 -12.00 8.29 3.87
N VAL A 101 -12.61 7.79 4.94
CA VAL A 101 -12.98 8.55 6.13
C VAL A 101 -11.86 8.53 7.17
N VAL A 102 -11.32 7.34 7.48
CA VAL A 102 -10.40 7.16 8.61
C VAL A 102 -8.92 7.25 8.23
N GLU A 103 -8.59 7.16 6.94
CA GLU A 103 -7.28 7.44 6.34
C GLU A 103 -7.40 8.52 5.22
N PRO A 104 -8.00 9.68 5.49
CA PRO A 104 -8.24 10.72 4.49
C PRO A 104 -6.96 11.28 3.88
N MET A 105 -5.82 11.10 4.57
CA MET A 105 -4.51 11.47 4.09
C MET A 105 -3.97 10.52 3.01
N MET A 106 -4.53 9.31 2.87
CA MET A 106 -4.04 8.26 1.98
C MET A 106 -4.95 8.00 0.79
N VAL A 107 -6.28 7.99 0.97
CA VAL A 107 -7.24 7.53 -0.03
C VAL A 107 -8.52 8.35 0.00
N GLY A 108 -9.18 8.48 -1.16
CA GLY A 108 -10.43 9.22 -1.32
C GLY A 108 -11.20 8.81 -2.57
N ILE A 109 -12.49 9.18 -2.62
CA ILE A 109 -13.34 8.95 -3.82
C ILE A 109 -12.83 9.72 -5.05
N ILE A 110 -12.07 10.80 -4.83
CA ILE A 110 -11.38 11.57 -5.89
C ILE A 110 -9.95 11.05 -6.03
N GLY A 111 -9.74 9.75 -5.96
CA GLY A 111 -8.45 9.07 -6.09
C GLY A 111 -8.39 8.14 -7.29
N GLY A 112 -7.42 7.23 -7.23
CA GLY A 112 -7.25 6.14 -8.18
C GLY A 112 -6.62 4.92 -7.51
N GLY A 113 -6.61 3.81 -8.22
CA GLY A 113 -6.00 2.60 -7.70
C GLY A 113 -6.22 1.38 -8.58
N MET A 114 -5.75 0.25 -8.08
CA MET A 114 -5.83 -1.02 -8.78
C MET A 114 -6.21 -2.15 -7.82
N ALA A 115 -7.17 -2.98 -8.21
CA ALA A 115 -7.62 -4.13 -7.45
C ALA A 115 -7.29 -5.43 -8.17
N HIS A 116 -6.67 -6.37 -7.48
CA HIS A 116 -6.50 -7.76 -7.88
C HIS A 116 -7.60 -8.59 -7.24
N ILE A 117 -8.47 -9.14 -8.04
CA ILE A 117 -9.60 -9.95 -7.60
C ILE A 117 -9.39 -11.39 -8.05
N ARG A 118 -9.44 -12.32 -7.11
CA ARG A 118 -9.60 -13.75 -7.37
C ARG A 118 -11.03 -14.14 -7.05
N LEU A 119 -11.71 -14.76 -8.00
CA LEU A 119 -13.07 -15.28 -7.80
C LEU A 119 -13.06 -16.74 -7.33
N SER A 120 -14.20 -17.21 -6.85
CA SER A 120 -14.36 -18.57 -6.32
C SER A 120 -14.09 -19.67 -7.36
N ASP A 121 -14.24 -19.37 -8.66
CA ASP A 121 -13.87 -20.25 -9.76
C ASP A 121 -12.36 -20.34 -10.03
N GLY A 122 -11.56 -19.59 -9.27
CA GLY A 122 -10.09 -19.50 -9.41
C GLY A 122 -9.61 -18.50 -10.45
N SER A 123 -10.51 -17.82 -11.18
CA SER A 123 -10.12 -16.78 -12.13
C SER A 123 -9.55 -15.54 -11.44
N HIS A 124 -8.58 -14.90 -12.08
CA HIS A 124 -7.94 -13.69 -11.60
C HIS A 124 -8.19 -12.51 -12.54
N ARG A 125 -8.49 -11.34 -11.99
CA ARG A 125 -8.75 -10.11 -12.74
C ARG A 125 -8.10 -8.93 -12.05
N PHE A 126 -7.63 -7.96 -12.85
CA PHE A 126 -7.26 -6.64 -12.35
C PHE A 126 -8.28 -5.61 -12.80
N ILE A 127 -8.83 -4.86 -11.86
CA ILE A 127 -9.65 -3.69 -12.15
C ILE A 127 -8.79 -2.45 -11.99
N ASP A 128 -8.50 -1.80 -13.11
CA ASP A 128 -7.71 -0.58 -13.21
C ASP A 128 -8.64 0.64 -13.13
N GLY A 129 -8.66 1.26 -11.95
CA GLY A 129 -9.30 2.54 -11.65
C GLY A 129 -8.29 3.68 -11.49
N GLN A 130 -7.15 3.63 -12.17
CA GLN A 130 -6.14 4.68 -12.14
C GLN A 130 -6.67 6.00 -12.70
N SER A 131 -6.22 7.10 -12.10
CA SER A 131 -6.55 8.44 -12.58
C SER A 131 -5.95 8.72 -13.96
N THR A 132 -6.62 9.57 -14.73
CA THR A 132 -6.19 9.97 -16.07
C THR A 132 -5.94 11.48 -16.15
N VAL A 133 -5.07 11.87 -17.07
CA VAL A 133 -4.80 13.29 -17.37
C VAL A 133 -6.06 13.95 -17.94
N PRO A 134 -6.52 15.10 -17.41
CA PRO A 134 -7.66 15.83 -17.99
C PRO A 134 -7.41 16.24 -19.45
N ALA A 135 -8.47 16.26 -20.25
CA ALA A 135 -8.40 16.59 -21.68
C ALA A 135 -7.88 18.00 -22.00
N ALA A 136 -7.99 18.91 -21.04
CA ALA A 136 -7.49 20.29 -21.18
C ALA A 136 -5.97 20.41 -21.03
N VAL A 137 -5.29 19.43 -20.46
CA VAL A 137 -3.84 19.45 -20.18
C VAL A 137 -3.07 19.15 -21.47
N ARG A 138 -1.94 19.84 -21.67
CA ARG A 138 -1.01 19.68 -22.78
C ARG A 138 0.41 19.47 -22.26
N ASP A 139 1.31 19.04 -23.10
CA ASP A 139 2.75 18.90 -22.82
C ASP A 139 3.45 20.22 -22.44
N THR A 140 2.81 21.36 -22.76
CA THR A 140 3.25 22.71 -22.40
C THR A 140 2.57 23.29 -21.17
N THR A 141 1.69 22.53 -20.50
CA THR A 141 0.88 23.03 -19.36
C THR A 141 1.74 23.37 -18.16
N TYR A 142 2.77 22.57 -17.90
CA TYR A 142 3.67 22.77 -16.77
C TYR A 142 5.04 23.20 -17.23
N THR A 143 5.65 24.11 -16.47
CA THR A 143 7.04 24.51 -16.68
C THR A 143 7.94 23.78 -15.71
N SER A 144 8.89 22.98 -16.21
CA SER A 144 9.87 22.28 -15.37
C SER A 144 10.69 23.27 -14.57
N LYS A 145 11.01 22.91 -13.31
CA LYS A 145 11.83 23.75 -12.43
C LYS A 145 13.29 23.65 -12.82
N PRO A 146 13.98 24.76 -13.18
CA PRO A 146 15.40 24.72 -13.53
C PRO A 146 16.28 24.28 -12.37
N GLY A 147 17.29 23.44 -12.64
CA GLY A 147 18.30 23.05 -11.65
C GLY A 147 17.85 21.98 -10.66
N SER A 148 16.68 21.42 -10.81
CA SER A 148 16.21 20.27 -10.03
C SER A 148 16.90 19.00 -10.55
N ALA A 149 18.13 18.74 -10.09
CA ALA A 149 18.92 17.60 -10.55
C ALA A 149 18.37 16.24 -10.05
N HIS A 150 17.55 16.25 -8.99
CA HIS A 150 17.02 15.06 -8.34
C HIS A 150 15.53 14.85 -8.58
N ASP A 151 14.84 15.86 -9.14
CA ASP A 151 13.40 15.79 -9.36
C ASP A 151 12.99 16.43 -10.68
N VAL A 152 13.07 15.62 -11.71
CA VAL A 152 12.69 16.05 -13.08
C VAL A 152 11.20 16.32 -13.23
N PHE A 153 10.38 15.93 -12.25
CA PHE A 153 8.94 16.14 -12.22
C PHE A 153 8.56 17.43 -11.50
N ASP A 154 9.51 18.12 -10.84
CA ASP A 154 9.26 19.41 -10.21
C ASP A 154 8.89 20.48 -11.24
N THR A 155 7.83 21.22 -10.91
CA THR A 155 7.36 22.34 -11.73
C THR A 155 7.53 23.68 -11.00
N VAL A 156 7.62 24.76 -11.75
CA VAL A 156 7.61 26.10 -11.20
C VAL A 156 6.30 26.30 -10.41
N GLY A 157 6.43 26.79 -9.17
CA GLY A 157 5.27 26.98 -8.29
C GLY A 157 4.68 25.69 -7.69
N ASN A 158 5.27 24.51 -7.96
CA ASN A 158 4.76 23.20 -7.55
C ASN A 158 3.30 22.97 -8.00
N GLU A 159 2.91 23.48 -9.16
CA GLU A 159 1.54 23.47 -9.67
C GLU A 159 1.00 22.06 -9.96
N ASN A 160 1.87 21.09 -10.26
CA ASN A 160 1.51 19.68 -10.41
C ASN A 160 1.46 18.91 -9.10
N LEU A 161 1.85 19.53 -7.98
CA LEU A 161 1.94 18.90 -6.66
C LEU A 161 0.82 19.37 -5.72
N ASN A 162 0.56 20.67 -5.65
CA ASN A 162 -0.40 21.28 -4.73
C ASN A 162 -1.43 22.13 -5.47
N GLY A 163 -2.67 22.11 -4.97
CA GLY A 163 -3.77 22.92 -5.50
C GLY A 163 -4.48 22.29 -6.70
N PRO A 164 -5.42 23.04 -7.33
CA PRO A 164 -6.37 22.50 -8.30
C PRO A 164 -5.72 22.01 -9.61
N LYS A 165 -4.58 22.56 -10.00
CA LYS A 165 -3.86 22.11 -11.19
C LYS A 165 -3.18 20.74 -11.03
N ALA A 166 -3.01 20.26 -9.79
CA ALA A 166 -2.42 18.96 -9.49
C ALA A 166 -3.41 17.79 -9.65
N VAL A 167 -4.71 18.09 -9.80
CA VAL A 167 -5.77 17.08 -9.75
C VAL A 167 -5.97 16.42 -11.10
N ALA A 168 -5.84 15.09 -11.13
CA ALA A 168 -6.18 14.24 -12.28
C ALA A 168 -7.62 13.72 -12.19
N VAL A 169 -8.19 13.28 -13.30
CA VAL A 169 -9.55 12.73 -13.37
C VAL A 169 -9.65 11.50 -12.46
N PRO A 170 -10.54 11.47 -11.47
CA PRO A 170 -10.63 10.38 -10.50
C PRO A 170 -11.15 9.09 -11.11
N GLY A 171 -10.68 7.95 -10.58
CA GLY A 171 -11.11 6.63 -11.03
C GLY A 171 -11.61 5.70 -9.91
N SER A 172 -11.25 5.99 -8.65
CA SER A 172 -11.57 5.12 -7.50
C SER A 172 -13.06 4.81 -7.39
N LEU A 173 -13.91 5.84 -7.31
CA LEU A 173 -15.34 5.66 -7.07
C LEU A 173 -15.99 4.78 -8.15
N LYS A 174 -15.68 5.03 -9.43
CA LYS A 174 -16.23 4.24 -10.52
C LYS A 174 -15.79 2.78 -10.43
N ALA A 175 -14.49 2.56 -10.21
CA ALA A 175 -13.95 1.21 -10.09
C ALA A 175 -14.56 0.42 -8.93
N TRP A 176 -14.82 1.06 -7.79
CA TRP A 176 -15.42 0.41 -6.63
C TRP A 176 -16.90 0.05 -6.86
N CYS A 177 -17.69 0.99 -7.38
CA CYS A 177 -19.10 0.75 -7.67
C CYS A 177 -19.29 -0.32 -8.75
N GLU A 178 -18.54 -0.26 -9.87
CA GLU A 178 -18.58 -1.28 -10.91
C GLU A 178 -18.12 -2.66 -10.41
N THR A 179 -17.09 -2.71 -9.54
CA THR A 179 -16.62 -3.96 -8.94
C THR A 179 -17.68 -4.58 -8.05
N LEU A 180 -18.34 -3.79 -7.20
CA LEU A 180 -19.44 -4.23 -6.35
C LEU A 180 -20.63 -4.73 -7.18
N GLN A 181 -21.03 -3.96 -8.18
CA GLN A 181 -22.15 -4.31 -9.06
C GLN A 181 -21.92 -5.64 -9.79
N ARG A 182 -20.68 -5.91 -10.21
CA ARG A 182 -20.35 -7.10 -11.01
C ARG A 182 -20.11 -8.35 -10.17
N PHE A 183 -19.54 -8.21 -8.99
CA PHE A 183 -19.00 -9.32 -8.21
C PHE A 183 -19.47 -9.35 -6.75
N GLY A 184 -20.03 -8.27 -6.23
CA GLY A 184 -20.62 -8.19 -4.90
C GLY A 184 -21.99 -8.87 -4.81
N THR A 185 -22.47 -9.03 -3.60
CA THR A 185 -23.75 -9.64 -3.27
C THR A 185 -24.68 -8.73 -2.47
N MET A 186 -24.14 -7.62 -1.95
CA MET A 186 -24.87 -6.66 -1.12
C MET A 186 -25.14 -5.34 -1.86
N PRO A 187 -26.24 -4.64 -1.53
CA PRO A 187 -26.49 -3.30 -2.05
C PRO A 187 -25.41 -2.30 -1.62
N LEU A 188 -25.07 -1.36 -2.50
CA LEU A 188 -24.08 -0.31 -2.21
C LEU A 188 -24.45 0.49 -0.93
N ALA A 189 -25.75 0.78 -0.75
CA ALA A 189 -26.25 1.49 0.42
C ALA A 189 -25.89 0.80 1.74
N ASP A 190 -25.98 -0.53 1.80
CA ASP A 190 -25.63 -1.31 3.00
C ASP A 190 -24.11 -1.33 3.22
N VAL A 191 -23.34 -1.54 2.15
CA VAL A 191 -21.88 -1.59 2.16
C VAL A 191 -21.26 -0.27 2.63
N MET A 192 -21.89 0.87 2.36
CA MET A 192 -21.39 2.19 2.72
C MET A 192 -21.78 2.66 4.15
N GLN A 193 -22.67 1.97 4.86
CA GLN A 193 -23.13 2.41 6.19
C GLN A 193 -22.02 2.63 7.21
N PRO A 194 -20.99 1.77 7.34
CA PRO A 194 -19.89 2.01 8.28
C PRO A 194 -19.15 3.32 7.99
N ALA A 195 -18.85 3.61 6.72
CA ALA A 195 -18.18 4.84 6.29
C ALA A 195 -19.02 6.09 6.62
N ILE A 196 -20.30 6.07 6.27
CA ILE A 196 -21.25 7.17 6.56
C ILE A 196 -21.33 7.42 8.06
N LYS A 197 -21.42 6.36 8.88
CA LYS A 197 -21.46 6.44 10.33
C LYS A 197 -20.20 7.10 10.90
N HIS A 198 -19.00 6.67 10.45
CA HIS A 198 -17.74 7.23 10.93
C HIS A 198 -17.54 8.68 10.48
N ALA A 199 -17.91 9.04 9.26
CA ALA A 199 -17.85 10.42 8.79
C ALA A 199 -18.80 11.34 9.59
N ALA A 200 -20.06 10.92 9.80
CA ALA A 200 -21.09 11.74 10.47
C ALA A 200 -20.88 11.88 11.99
N ARG A 201 -20.50 10.76 12.66
CA ARG A 201 -20.32 10.74 14.13
C ARG A 201 -18.90 11.06 14.57
N GLY A 202 -17.95 10.94 13.64
CA GLY A 202 -16.54 11.10 13.87
C GLY A 202 -15.89 9.87 14.54
N TYR A 203 -14.57 9.89 14.52
CA TYR A 203 -13.68 8.90 15.11
C TYR A 203 -12.52 9.60 15.84
N ALA A 204 -11.77 8.90 16.67
CA ALA A 204 -10.62 9.46 17.37
C ALA A 204 -9.40 9.49 16.45
N ALA A 205 -8.68 10.62 16.42
CA ALA A 205 -7.43 10.75 15.70
C ALA A 205 -6.37 9.82 16.30
N THR A 206 -5.72 9.02 15.46
CA THR A 206 -4.61 8.13 15.86
C THR A 206 -3.29 8.91 15.91
N PRO A 207 -2.23 8.38 16.58
CA PRO A 207 -0.89 8.95 16.47
C PRO A 207 -0.42 9.09 15.02
N TYR A 208 -0.69 8.09 14.19
CA TYR A 208 -0.30 8.10 12.77
C TYR A 208 -1.00 9.21 11.99
N LEU A 209 -2.31 9.41 12.18
CA LEU A 209 -3.04 10.52 11.57
C LEU A 209 -2.50 11.87 12.04
N HIS A 210 -2.21 12.03 13.34
CA HIS A 210 -1.62 13.25 13.90
C HIS A 210 -0.27 13.59 13.26
N GLU A 211 0.61 12.60 13.08
CA GLU A 211 1.91 12.79 12.42
C GLU A 211 1.74 13.23 10.97
N CYS A 212 0.85 12.56 10.21
CA CYS A 212 0.53 12.92 8.82
C CYS A 212 -0.04 14.34 8.68
N ILE A 213 -0.91 14.76 9.61
CA ILE A 213 -1.44 16.14 9.65
C ILE A 213 -0.30 17.11 9.93
N SER A 214 0.55 16.83 10.91
CA SER A 214 1.67 17.68 11.31
C SER A 214 2.66 17.92 10.17
N GLU A 215 3.00 16.86 9.43
CA GLU A 215 3.85 16.94 8.23
C GLU A 215 3.23 17.81 7.12
N SER A 216 1.91 17.75 6.96
CA SER A 216 1.20 18.44 5.88
C SER A 216 0.66 19.83 6.28
N ALA A 217 0.74 20.22 7.56
CA ALA A 217 0.07 21.38 8.13
C ALA A 217 0.37 22.70 7.41
N ALA A 218 1.62 22.92 7.01
CA ALA A 218 2.05 24.17 6.36
C ALA A 218 1.28 24.42 5.04
N GLU A 219 1.08 23.38 4.24
CA GLU A 219 0.35 23.48 2.98
C GLU A 219 -1.18 23.49 3.21
N MET A 220 -1.67 22.66 4.14
CA MET A 220 -3.09 22.57 4.46
C MET A 220 -3.67 23.88 5.03
N ARG A 221 -2.87 24.70 5.73
CA ARG A 221 -3.29 26.03 6.22
C ARG A 221 -3.72 26.99 5.10
N LYS A 222 -3.28 26.73 3.86
CA LYS A 222 -3.62 27.57 2.70
C LYS A 222 -5.04 27.31 2.18
N ASP A 223 -5.63 26.16 2.49
CA ASP A 223 -6.97 25.75 2.09
C ASP A 223 -7.89 25.73 3.32
N LYS A 224 -8.85 26.64 3.36
CA LYS A 224 -9.75 26.81 4.53
C LYS A 224 -10.58 25.56 4.84
N PRO A 225 -11.20 24.85 3.85
CA PRO A 225 -12.01 23.67 4.12
C PRO A 225 -11.23 22.55 4.80
N ILE A 226 -10.04 22.20 4.29
CA ILE A 226 -9.23 21.12 4.88
C ILE A 226 -8.68 21.54 6.26
N ALA A 227 -8.25 22.80 6.41
CA ALA A 227 -7.76 23.34 7.67
C ALA A 227 -8.83 23.33 8.76
N ALA A 228 -10.08 23.62 8.42
CA ALA A 228 -11.19 23.64 9.39
C ALA A 228 -11.43 22.29 10.08
N ILE A 229 -11.09 21.17 9.43
CA ILE A 229 -11.27 19.82 10.00
C ILE A 229 -9.99 19.35 10.70
N TYR A 230 -8.82 19.54 10.08
CA TYR A 230 -7.58 18.88 10.52
C TYR A 230 -6.63 19.81 11.28
N LEU A 231 -6.88 21.12 11.24
CA LEU A 231 -6.07 22.15 11.90
C LEU A 231 -6.96 23.10 12.73
N PRO A 232 -7.74 22.58 13.70
CA PRO A 232 -8.56 23.45 14.57
C PRO A 232 -7.65 24.47 15.26
N ASP A 233 -8.09 25.74 15.29
CA ASP A 233 -7.31 26.86 15.83
C ASP A 233 -5.92 27.06 15.16
N GLY A 234 -5.73 26.51 13.95
CA GLY A 234 -4.48 26.57 13.18
C GLY A 234 -3.43 25.52 13.55
N GLU A 235 -3.71 24.65 14.53
CA GLU A 235 -2.79 23.62 15.02
C GLU A 235 -3.25 22.20 14.60
N PRO A 236 -2.32 21.24 14.37
CA PRO A 236 -2.66 19.86 14.08
C PRO A 236 -3.58 19.24 15.12
N LEU A 237 -4.62 18.55 14.65
CA LEU A 237 -5.56 17.82 15.50
C LEU A 237 -4.80 16.85 16.40
N LYS A 238 -5.04 16.86 17.71
CA LYS A 238 -4.30 16.04 18.67
C LYS A 238 -4.78 14.59 18.68
N VAL A 239 -3.89 13.70 19.10
CA VAL A 239 -4.22 12.28 19.31
C VAL A 239 -5.41 12.15 20.26
N GLY A 240 -6.41 11.36 19.87
CA GLY A 240 -7.65 11.16 20.61
C GLY A 240 -8.74 12.19 20.36
N GLU A 241 -8.43 13.33 19.76
CA GLU A 241 -9.46 14.29 19.34
C GLU A 241 -10.35 13.73 18.24
N ARG A 242 -11.60 14.21 18.19
CA ARG A 242 -12.60 13.66 17.28
C ARG A 242 -12.54 14.33 15.91
N VAL A 243 -12.31 13.52 14.87
CA VAL A 243 -12.43 13.94 13.47
C VAL A 243 -13.88 13.78 13.02
N VAL A 244 -14.56 14.85 12.65
CA VAL A 244 -15.93 14.83 12.10
C VAL A 244 -15.90 15.40 10.70
N GLN A 245 -16.47 14.67 9.73
CA GLN A 245 -16.50 15.04 8.32
C GLN A 245 -17.96 15.14 7.85
N ALA A 246 -18.70 16.11 8.39
CA ALA A 246 -20.15 16.21 8.20
C ALA A 246 -20.54 16.35 6.72
N GLU A 247 -19.87 17.25 5.97
CA GLU A 247 -20.12 17.44 4.55
C GLU A 247 -19.81 16.19 3.73
N TYR A 248 -18.70 15.51 4.06
CA TYR A 248 -18.35 14.25 3.40
C TYR A 248 -19.35 13.13 3.73
N ALA A 249 -19.95 13.12 4.91
CA ALA A 249 -21.01 12.17 5.25
C ALA A 249 -22.25 12.34 4.33
N GLU A 250 -22.63 13.58 3.99
CA GLU A 250 -23.73 13.83 3.05
C GLU A 250 -23.36 13.37 1.62
N THR A 251 -22.14 13.65 1.19
CA THR A 251 -21.61 13.12 -0.08
C THR A 251 -21.68 11.60 -0.14
N LEU A 252 -21.26 10.92 0.93
CA LEU A 252 -21.32 9.45 0.99
C LEU A 252 -22.76 8.93 0.98
N ARG A 253 -23.72 9.60 1.65
CA ARG A 253 -25.16 9.25 1.57
C ARG A 253 -25.68 9.37 0.15
N TYR A 254 -25.35 10.47 -0.52
CA TYR A 254 -25.77 10.68 -1.88
C TYR A 254 -25.19 9.63 -2.84
N ILE A 255 -23.93 9.23 -2.66
CA ILE A 255 -23.30 8.15 -3.42
C ILE A 255 -23.96 6.80 -3.10
N ALA A 256 -24.31 6.52 -1.85
CA ALA A 256 -24.98 5.28 -1.46
C ALA A 256 -26.32 5.08 -2.21
N ASP A 257 -27.03 6.16 -2.49
CA ASP A 257 -28.32 6.15 -3.20
C ASP A 257 -28.15 6.14 -4.73
N HIS A 258 -27.08 6.75 -5.28
CA HIS A 258 -26.95 7.02 -6.71
C HIS A 258 -25.75 6.32 -7.40
N GLY A 259 -24.88 5.67 -6.62
CA GLY A 259 -23.67 5.02 -7.12
C GLY A 259 -22.66 5.98 -7.74
N GLU A 260 -21.84 5.47 -8.64
CA GLU A 260 -20.83 6.26 -9.35
C GLU A 260 -21.42 7.41 -10.18
N LYS A 261 -22.68 7.28 -10.62
CA LYS A 261 -23.36 8.33 -11.39
C LYS A 261 -23.43 9.64 -10.64
N ALA A 262 -23.47 9.61 -9.31
CA ALA A 262 -23.44 10.80 -8.48
C ALA A 262 -22.29 11.76 -8.85
N LEU A 263 -21.11 11.23 -9.14
CA LEU A 263 -19.92 12.00 -9.50
C LEU A 263 -19.72 12.12 -11.02
N TYR A 264 -19.87 11.01 -11.76
CA TYR A 264 -19.50 11.00 -13.18
C TYR A 264 -20.58 11.57 -14.10
N GLU A 265 -21.84 11.56 -13.69
CA GLU A 265 -22.99 12.05 -14.48
C GLU A 265 -23.88 13.05 -13.72
N GLY A 266 -23.77 13.11 -12.38
CA GLY A 266 -24.67 13.81 -11.48
C GLY A 266 -24.08 15.06 -10.82
N PRO A 267 -24.81 15.61 -9.83
CA PRO A 267 -24.52 16.92 -9.24
C PRO A 267 -23.20 16.98 -8.46
N LEU A 268 -22.69 15.86 -7.91
CA LEU A 268 -21.37 15.89 -7.26
C LEU A 268 -20.25 16.18 -8.28
N GLY A 269 -20.45 15.72 -9.53
CA GLY A 269 -19.55 16.08 -10.63
C GLY A 269 -19.64 17.52 -11.05
N ASP A 270 -20.83 18.12 -11.00
CA ASP A 270 -21.00 19.57 -11.28
C ASP A 270 -20.28 20.41 -10.24
N ILE A 271 -20.39 20.09 -8.95
CA ILE A 271 -19.66 20.75 -7.86
C ILE A 271 -18.13 20.66 -8.09
N LEU A 272 -17.61 19.47 -8.45
CA LEU A 272 -16.19 19.30 -8.74
C LEU A 272 -15.76 20.16 -9.93
N VAL A 273 -16.52 20.16 -11.03
CA VAL A 273 -16.19 20.91 -12.25
C VAL A 273 -16.23 22.42 -11.98
N ASP A 274 -17.26 22.93 -11.31
CA ASP A 274 -17.39 24.33 -10.97
C ASP A 274 -16.22 24.80 -10.08
N TYR A 275 -15.81 23.97 -9.11
CA TYR A 275 -14.63 24.24 -8.32
C TYR A 275 -13.35 24.32 -9.18
N MET A 276 -13.16 23.35 -10.07
CA MET A 276 -11.99 23.33 -10.96
C MET A 276 -11.96 24.54 -11.91
N GLU A 277 -13.10 24.93 -12.46
CA GLU A 277 -13.20 26.09 -13.36
C GLU A 277 -12.90 27.41 -12.63
N THR A 278 -13.45 27.58 -11.44
CA THR A 278 -13.28 28.82 -10.66
C THR A 278 -11.89 28.97 -10.06
N THR A 279 -11.19 27.85 -9.79
CA THR A 279 -9.85 27.85 -9.17
C THR A 279 -8.71 27.59 -10.15
N GLY A 280 -9.02 27.41 -11.45
CA GLY A 280 -8.01 27.19 -12.51
C GLY A 280 -7.51 25.76 -12.64
N GLY A 281 -8.25 24.76 -12.11
CA GLY A 281 -8.00 23.34 -12.35
C GLY A 281 -8.44 22.90 -13.76
N PHE A 282 -8.10 21.66 -14.14
CA PHE A 282 -8.22 21.18 -15.51
C PHE A 282 -9.40 20.25 -15.77
N ILE A 283 -10.01 19.63 -14.74
CA ILE A 283 -11.12 18.69 -14.91
C ILE A 283 -12.34 19.43 -15.44
N ARG A 284 -12.97 18.87 -16.48
CA ARG A 284 -14.21 19.35 -17.10
C ARG A 284 -15.24 18.23 -17.11
N ARG A 285 -16.50 18.56 -17.38
CA ARG A 285 -17.61 17.62 -17.37
C ARG A 285 -17.36 16.40 -18.26
N ASN A 286 -16.80 16.61 -19.44
CA ASN A 286 -16.50 15.53 -20.38
C ASN A 286 -15.40 14.59 -19.87
N ASP A 287 -14.48 15.05 -19.03
CA ASP A 287 -13.46 14.19 -18.43
C ASP A 287 -14.11 13.15 -17.50
N LEU A 288 -15.09 13.57 -16.72
CA LEU A 288 -15.83 12.71 -15.81
C LEU A 288 -16.71 11.73 -16.60
N SER A 289 -17.56 12.23 -17.50
CA SER A 289 -18.51 11.39 -18.26
C SER A 289 -17.84 10.38 -19.19
N ASN A 290 -16.65 10.68 -19.70
CA ASN A 290 -15.88 9.78 -20.57
C ASN A 290 -14.95 8.83 -19.82
N TYR A 291 -14.76 9.00 -18.50
CA TYR A 291 -13.89 8.11 -17.74
C TYR A 291 -14.40 6.67 -17.74
N LYS A 292 -13.48 5.72 -17.96
CA LYS A 292 -13.76 4.27 -17.97
C LYS A 292 -12.73 3.54 -17.13
N THR A 293 -13.18 2.55 -16.38
CA THR A 293 -12.30 1.54 -15.79
C THR A 293 -11.78 0.60 -16.87
N VAL A 294 -10.68 -0.09 -16.60
CA VAL A 294 -10.15 -1.11 -17.53
C VAL A 294 -9.97 -2.42 -16.77
N GLU A 295 -10.50 -3.51 -17.31
CA GLU A 295 -10.17 -4.84 -16.83
C GLU A 295 -8.90 -5.35 -17.53
N ARG A 296 -7.95 -5.84 -16.73
CA ARG A 296 -6.65 -6.30 -17.22
C ARG A 296 -6.34 -7.71 -16.74
N GLN A 297 -5.47 -8.42 -17.45
CA GLN A 297 -4.97 -9.73 -17.05
C GLN A 297 -3.71 -9.57 -16.20
N PRO A 298 -3.50 -10.42 -15.17
CA PRO A 298 -2.30 -10.35 -14.33
C PRO A 298 -1.02 -10.68 -15.12
N ILE A 299 0.09 -10.02 -14.73
CA ILE A 299 1.42 -10.51 -15.05
C ILE A 299 1.71 -11.72 -14.17
N ARG A 300 2.25 -12.79 -14.77
CA ARG A 300 2.61 -14.02 -14.08
C ARG A 300 4.13 -14.23 -14.09
N ALA A 301 4.69 -14.48 -12.91
CA ALA A 301 6.04 -15.00 -12.73
C ALA A 301 5.97 -16.44 -12.22
N ASP A 302 6.87 -17.29 -12.72
CA ASP A 302 7.15 -18.60 -12.10
C ASP A 302 8.48 -18.48 -11.36
N TYR A 303 8.44 -18.61 -10.02
CA TYR A 303 9.59 -18.45 -9.13
C TYR A 303 9.66 -19.60 -8.13
N ARG A 304 10.70 -20.43 -8.20
CA ARG A 304 10.93 -21.59 -7.29
C ARG A 304 9.71 -22.50 -7.11
N GLY A 305 8.96 -22.73 -8.19
CA GLY A 305 7.74 -23.55 -8.17
C GLY A 305 6.48 -22.81 -7.67
N TRP A 306 6.58 -21.50 -7.46
CA TRP A 306 5.43 -20.65 -7.15
C TRP A 306 4.98 -19.88 -8.39
N ALA A 307 3.66 -19.70 -8.54
CA ALA A 307 3.10 -18.76 -9.48
C ALA A 307 2.80 -17.44 -8.75
N ILE A 308 3.51 -16.38 -9.11
CA ILE A 308 3.33 -15.04 -8.55
C ILE A 308 2.53 -14.21 -9.56
N LEU A 309 1.40 -13.68 -9.13
CA LEU A 309 0.52 -12.86 -9.96
C LEU A 309 0.57 -11.41 -9.47
N GLY A 310 0.86 -10.49 -10.37
CA GLY A 310 0.97 -9.07 -10.09
C GLY A 310 0.32 -8.18 -11.13
N PRO A 311 0.16 -6.87 -10.85
CA PRO A 311 -0.55 -5.95 -11.72
C PRO A 311 0.23 -5.71 -13.04
N PRO A 312 -0.52 -5.64 -14.15
CA PRO A 312 0.04 -5.26 -15.45
C PRO A 312 0.22 -3.74 -15.57
N PRO A 313 0.91 -3.24 -16.61
CA PRO A 313 0.91 -1.83 -16.93
C PRO A 313 -0.52 -1.24 -17.02
N PRO A 314 -0.72 0.01 -16.57
CA PRO A 314 0.28 1.05 -16.27
C PRO A 314 0.99 0.89 -14.91
N ALA A 315 0.60 -0.05 -14.05
CA ALA A 315 1.40 -0.35 -12.87
C ALA A 315 2.72 -1.05 -13.27
N ALA A 316 3.84 -0.50 -12.82
CA ALA A 316 5.16 -1.03 -13.15
C ALA A 316 5.51 -2.32 -12.38
N SER A 317 4.83 -2.55 -11.28
CA SER A 317 5.21 -3.51 -10.25
C SER A 317 5.19 -4.97 -10.70
N GLY A 318 4.16 -5.45 -11.38
CA GLY A 318 4.11 -6.86 -11.80
C GLY A 318 5.24 -7.22 -12.74
N VAL A 319 5.60 -6.31 -13.64
CA VAL A 319 6.74 -6.47 -14.57
C VAL A 319 8.05 -6.53 -13.79
N HIS A 320 8.32 -5.54 -12.93
CA HIS A 320 9.61 -5.43 -12.26
C HIS A 320 9.77 -6.40 -11.09
N ILE A 321 8.70 -6.79 -10.39
CA ILE A 321 8.77 -7.89 -9.43
C ILE A 321 9.12 -9.20 -10.15
N THR A 322 8.48 -9.49 -11.28
CA THR A 322 8.80 -10.67 -12.11
C THR A 322 10.26 -10.65 -12.56
N GLN A 323 10.74 -9.51 -13.06
CA GLN A 323 12.13 -9.31 -13.46
C GLN A 323 13.09 -9.60 -12.31
N MET A 324 12.90 -8.99 -11.15
CA MET A 324 13.76 -9.17 -9.97
C MET A 324 13.76 -10.62 -9.47
N LEU A 325 12.60 -11.23 -9.34
CA LEU A 325 12.48 -12.63 -8.92
C LEU A 325 13.18 -13.57 -9.92
N ASN A 326 13.04 -13.35 -11.22
CA ASN A 326 13.74 -14.12 -12.24
C ASN A 326 15.28 -14.00 -12.15
N ILE A 327 15.80 -12.81 -11.80
CA ILE A 327 17.23 -12.62 -11.57
C ILE A 327 17.66 -13.35 -10.29
N LEU A 328 16.92 -13.16 -9.18
CA LEU A 328 17.22 -13.78 -7.88
C LEU A 328 17.14 -15.30 -7.92
N GLU A 329 16.34 -15.89 -8.79
CA GLU A 329 16.18 -17.36 -8.89
C GLU A 329 17.51 -18.09 -9.16
N GLY A 330 18.49 -17.43 -9.76
CA GLY A 330 19.81 -17.99 -10.02
C GLY A 330 20.75 -18.02 -8.82
N TYR A 331 20.35 -17.45 -7.68
CA TYR A 331 21.14 -17.44 -6.45
C TYR A 331 20.45 -18.24 -5.34
N ASP A 332 21.22 -18.84 -4.45
CA ASP A 332 20.68 -19.52 -3.26
C ASP A 332 20.44 -18.49 -2.13
N ILE A 333 19.42 -17.63 -2.32
CA ILE A 333 19.09 -16.58 -1.36
C ILE A 333 18.78 -17.16 0.03
N GLY A 334 18.08 -18.28 0.09
CA GLY A 334 17.80 -18.97 1.36
C GLY A 334 19.07 -19.46 2.05
N GLY A 335 20.04 -19.99 1.30
CA GLY A 335 21.31 -20.45 1.82
C GLY A 335 22.25 -19.34 2.27
N LEU A 336 22.20 -18.18 1.61
CA LEU A 336 22.95 -16.98 2.02
C LEU A 336 22.47 -16.40 3.36
N GLY A 337 21.24 -16.69 3.76
CA GLY A 337 20.65 -16.29 5.03
C GLY A 337 19.99 -14.91 5.00
N PHE A 338 18.98 -14.73 5.87
CA PHE A 338 18.21 -13.51 5.94
C PHE A 338 19.05 -12.34 6.49
N GLY A 339 19.00 -11.19 5.82
CA GLY A 339 19.58 -9.94 6.28
C GLY A 339 21.10 -9.99 6.42
N THR A 340 21.81 -10.87 5.71
CA THR A 340 23.26 -10.87 5.57
C THR A 340 23.70 -9.79 4.58
N PRO A 341 24.95 -9.31 4.63
CA PRO A 341 25.45 -8.37 3.63
C PRO A 341 25.33 -8.91 2.20
N GLU A 342 25.56 -10.20 2.01
CA GLU A 342 25.48 -10.88 0.71
C GLU A 342 24.05 -10.89 0.17
N THR A 343 23.06 -11.28 0.98
CA THR A 343 21.64 -11.26 0.57
C THR A 343 21.19 -9.85 0.25
N ILE A 344 21.51 -8.87 1.12
CA ILE A 344 21.12 -7.48 0.89
C ILE A 344 21.81 -6.91 -0.35
N HIS A 345 23.07 -7.28 -0.61
CA HIS A 345 23.78 -6.89 -1.82
C HIS A 345 23.04 -7.34 -3.10
N TYR A 346 22.64 -8.62 -3.20
CA TYR A 346 21.86 -9.08 -4.34
C TYR A 346 20.50 -8.39 -4.46
N LEU A 347 19.82 -8.18 -3.33
CA LEU A 347 18.57 -7.39 -3.34
C LEU A 347 18.82 -5.97 -3.87
N ALA A 348 19.88 -5.30 -3.43
CA ALA A 348 20.22 -3.96 -3.89
C ALA A 348 20.54 -3.92 -5.40
N GLU A 349 21.31 -4.88 -5.90
CA GLU A 349 21.67 -4.94 -7.32
C GLU A 349 20.44 -5.17 -8.21
N VAL A 350 19.54 -6.10 -7.85
CA VAL A 350 18.32 -6.31 -8.65
C VAL A 350 17.35 -5.12 -8.58
N LEU A 351 17.33 -4.40 -7.46
CA LEU A 351 16.58 -3.14 -7.35
C LEU A 351 17.10 -2.09 -8.31
N LYS A 352 18.40 -1.85 -8.35
CA LYS A 352 19.03 -0.90 -9.26
C LYS A 352 18.75 -1.22 -10.72
N ILE A 353 18.84 -2.52 -11.10
CA ILE A 353 18.52 -3.01 -12.44
C ILE A 353 17.05 -2.70 -12.77
N ALA A 354 16.13 -3.07 -11.86
CA ALA A 354 14.69 -2.86 -12.07
C ALA A 354 14.34 -1.37 -12.22
N PHE A 355 14.93 -0.50 -11.41
CA PHE A 355 14.70 0.94 -11.52
C PHE A 355 15.29 1.57 -12.80
N ALA A 356 16.46 1.12 -13.23
CA ALA A 356 17.02 1.55 -14.51
C ALA A 356 16.11 1.20 -15.70
N ASP A 357 15.59 -0.04 -15.71
CA ASP A 357 14.69 -0.50 -16.76
C ASP A 357 13.30 0.16 -16.67
N ARG A 358 12.81 0.41 -15.43
CA ARG A 358 11.56 1.14 -15.19
C ARG A 358 11.60 2.56 -15.76
N ALA A 359 12.68 3.27 -15.51
CA ALA A 359 12.85 4.64 -16.02
C ALA A 359 12.84 4.70 -17.55
N ALA A 360 13.37 3.66 -18.21
CA ALA A 360 13.48 3.59 -19.66
C ALA A 360 12.18 3.13 -20.35
N ALA A 361 11.34 2.30 -19.69
CA ALA A 361 10.36 1.49 -20.40
C ALA A 361 9.02 1.28 -19.67
N SER A 362 8.68 2.06 -18.64
CA SER A 362 7.37 1.99 -17.97
C SER A 362 6.44 3.11 -18.44
N GLY A 363 5.14 2.83 -18.50
CA GLY A 363 4.13 3.81 -18.90
C GLY A 363 2.75 3.20 -19.09
N ASP A 364 1.81 4.06 -19.48
CA ASP A 364 0.50 3.62 -19.95
C ASP A 364 0.63 2.92 -21.30
N PRO A 365 0.24 1.64 -21.43
CA PRO A 365 0.41 0.85 -22.65
C PRO A 365 -0.35 1.41 -23.87
N ASP A 366 -1.36 2.26 -23.66
CA ASP A 366 -2.09 2.92 -24.74
C ASP A 366 -1.29 4.09 -25.35
N TYR A 367 -0.20 4.54 -24.68
CA TYR A 367 0.63 5.67 -25.08
C TYR A 367 2.08 5.29 -25.34
N VAL A 368 2.59 4.24 -24.70
CA VAL A 368 4.00 3.83 -24.80
C VAL A 368 4.12 2.31 -24.90
N GLY A 369 5.06 1.84 -25.72
CA GLY A 369 5.36 0.42 -25.82
C GLY A 369 6.15 -0.07 -24.61
N VAL A 370 5.49 -0.73 -23.66
CA VAL A 370 6.17 -1.38 -22.52
C VAL A 370 6.64 -2.77 -22.95
N PRO A 371 7.95 -3.08 -22.93
CA PRO A 371 8.48 -4.36 -23.40
C PRO A 371 8.32 -5.47 -22.34
N VAL A 372 7.07 -5.78 -21.98
CA VAL A 372 6.70 -6.71 -20.92
C VAL A 372 7.36 -8.08 -21.11
N GLU A 373 7.22 -8.67 -22.30
CA GLU A 373 7.76 -10.01 -22.62
C GLU A 373 9.28 -10.08 -22.42
N LYS A 374 10.02 -9.04 -22.86
CA LYS A 374 11.47 -8.98 -22.69
C LYS A 374 11.83 -8.90 -21.21
N LEU A 375 11.26 -7.92 -20.48
CA LEU A 375 11.60 -7.67 -19.07
C LEU A 375 11.26 -8.84 -18.14
N THR A 376 10.20 -9.60 -18.46
CA THR A 376 9.77 -10.76 -17.66
C THR A 376 10.37 -12.09 -18.12
N SER A 377 11.21 -12.09 -19.17
CA SER A 377 11.80 -13.33 -19.68
C SER A 377 12.95 -13.84 -18.82
N LYS A 378 13.09 -15.16 -18.71
CA LYS A 378 14.24 -15.81 -18.05
C LYS A 378 15.56 -15.53 -18.78
N ALA A 379 15.53 -15.37 -20.12
CA ALA A 379 16.70 -15.04 -20.91
C ALA A 379 17.28 -13.67 -20.56
N TYR A 380 16.41 -12.64 -20.43
CA TYR A 380 16.82 -11.32 -19.99
C TYR A 380 17.33 -11.31 -18.55
N ALA A 381 16.68 -12.05 -17.67
CA ALA A 381 17.14 -12.21 -16.30
C ALA A 381 18.52 -12.85 -16.21
N GLU A 382 18.82 -13.85 -17.04
CA GLU A 382 20.13 -14.48 -17.11
C GLU A 382 21.21 -13.51 -17.65
N GLU A 383 20.89 -12.70 -18.65
CA GLU A 383 21.77 -11.64 -19.14
C GLU A 383 22.14 -10.66 -18.02
N ARG A 384 21.13 -10.15 -17.29
CA ARG A 384 21.34 -9.18 -16.19
C ARG A 384 22.08 -9.82 -15.01
N ARG A 385 21.79 -11.07 -14.69
CA ARG A 385 22.45 -11.84 -13.61
C ARG A 385 23.96 -11.95 -13.83
N ARG A 386 24.40 -12.26 -15.04
CA ARG A 386 25.83 -12.39 -15.40
C ARG A 386 26.59 -11.08 -15.21
N ALA A 387 25.92 -9.96 -15.25
CA ALA A 387 26.52 -8.66 -15.07
C ALA A 387 26.65 -8.24 -13.61
N ILE A 388 26.00 -8.93 -12.66
CA ILE A 388 26.12 -8.65 -11.22
C ILE A 388 27.45 -9.19 -10.70
N ASP A 389 28.26 -8.29 -10.10
CA ASP A 389 29.50 -8.64 -9.39
C ASP A 389 29.16 -8.98 -7.92
N PRO A 390 29.37 -10.22 -7.46
CA PRO A 390 29.03 -10.62 -6.08
C PRO A 390 29.89 -9.95 -5.00
N ALA A 391 30.99 -9.34 -5.37
CA ALA A 391 31.94 -8.73 -4.46
C ALA A 391 31.91 -7.19 -4.46
N ARG A 392 31.13 -6.57 -5.35
CA ARG A 392 31.17 -5.11 -5.53
C ARG A 392 29.85 -4.53 -6.02
N ALA A 393 29.40 -3.49 -5.32
CA ALA A 393 28.26 -2.68 -5.74
C ALA A 393 28.52 -2.00 -7.11
N GLN A 394 27.53 -2.04 -7.98
CA GLN A 394 27.63 -1.52 -9.35
C GLN A 394 26.66 -0.35 -9.57
N ALA A 395 27.03 0.54 -10.49
CA ALA A 395 26.14 1.57 -11.01
C ALA A 395 25.45 1.06 -12.28
N TRP A 396 24.13 1.02 -12.27
CA TRP A 396 23.31 0.57 -13.41
C TRP A 396 22.73 1.72 -14.24
N GLY A 397 23.24 2.93 -14.05
CA GLY A 397 22.66 4.16 -14.52
C GLY A 397 21.60 4.65 -13.54
N ALA A 398 21.69 5.91 -13.12
CA ALA A 398 20.62 6.54 -12.34
C ALA A 398 19.40 6.63 -13.24
N GLY A 399 18.34 5.91 -12.89
CA GLY A 399 17.03 6.16 -13.48
C GLY A 399 16.67 7.62 -13.23
N VAL A 400 15.93 8.22 -14.14
CA VAL A 400 15.35 9.54 -13.90
C VAL A 400 14.49 9.42 -12.64
N SER A 401 14.80 10.20 -11.61
CA SER A 401 14.05 10.15 -10.34
C SER A 401 12.64 10.64 -10.58
N GLN A 402 11.67 9.75 -10.37
CA GLN A 402 10.25 10.09 -10.36
C GLN A 402 9.81 10.17 -8.90
N LEU A 403 9.26 11.30 -8.48
CA LEU A 403 8.56 11.39 -7.21
C LEU A 403 7.20 10.66 -7.34
N GLU A 404 7.14 9.41 -6.94
CA GLU A 404 5.87 8.84 -6.52
C GLU A 404 5.61 9.27 -5.09
N GLY A 405 4.41 9.80 -4.83
CA GLY A 405 3.95 10.06 -3.47
C GLY A 405 4.13 8.83 -2.61
N ALA A 406 4.78 8.99 -1.45
CA ALA A 406 5.05 7.89 -0.53
C ALA A 406 3.79 7.38 0.20
N HIS A 407 2.61 7.94 -0.09
CA HIS A 407 1.40 7.82 0.71
C HIS A 407 0.28 7.15 -0.08
N THR A 408 -0.14 5.99 0.40
CA THR A 408 -1.06 5.07 -0.26
C THR A 408 -1.69 4.21 0.83
N THR A 409 -2.80 3.53 0.57
CA THR A 409 -3.30 2.49 1.45
C THR A 409 -3.42 1.16 0.72
N HIS A 410 -3.38 0.06 1.48
CA HIS A 410 -3.63 -1.29 0.98
C HIS A 410 -4.58 -2.02 1.90
N MET A 411 -5.44 -2.86 1.30
CA MET A 411 -6.25 -3.80 2.04
C MET A 411 -6.36 -5.13 1.32
N THR A 412 -6.58 -6.18 2.11
CA THR A 412 -6.84 -7.53 1.62
C THR A 412 -8.09 -8.09 2.32
N ALA A 413 -9.04 -8.62 1.56
CA ALA A 413 -10.23 -9.32 2.07
C ALA A 413 -10.34 -10.70 1.43
N ALA A 414 -10.80 -11.67 2.20
CA ALA A 414 -11.07 -13.03 1.73
C ALA A 414 -12.32 -13.59 2.41
N ASP A 415 -13.11 -14.37 1.68
CA ASP A 415 -14.27 -15.12 2.20
C ASP A 415 -14.01 -16.63 2.24
N ALA A 416 -14.98 -17.38 2.75
CA ALA A 416 -14.91 -18.84 2.82
C ALA A 416 -15.16 -19.54 1.47
N PHE A 417 -15.58 -18.80 0.44
CA PHE A 417 -15.90 -19.34 -0.87
C PHE A 417 -14.72 -19.29 -1.85
N GLY A 418 -13.62 -18.67 -1.41
CA GLY A 418 -12.39 -18.53 -2.19
C GLY A 418 -12.31 -17.25 -3.01
N ASN A 419 -13.23 -16.30 -2.83
CA ASN A 419 -13.05 -14.97 -3.36
C ASN A 419 -12.02 -14.22 -2.51
N VAL A 420 -11.13 -13.50 -3.17
CA VAL A 420 -10.08 -12.69 -2.52
C VAL A 420 -9.92 -11.37 -3.27
N VAL A 421 -9.85 -10.28 -2.54
CA VAL A 421 -9.55 -8.96 -3.06
C VAL A 421 -8.30 -8.44 -2.37
N ALA A 422 -7.25 -8.16 -3.13
CA ALA A 422 -6.10 -7.38 -2.70
C ALA A 422 -6.09 -6.08 -3.49
N THR A 423 -6.12 -4.93 -2.84
CA THR A 423 -6.23 -3.66 -3.55
C THR A 423 -5.38 -2.56 -2.93
N THR A 424 -4.75 -1.80 -3.81
CA THR A 424 -3.93 -0.63 -3.44
C THR A 424 -4.58 0.60 -4.03
N GLN A 425 -4.87 1.59 -3.18
CA GLN A 425 -5.64 2.79 -3.52
C GLN A 425 -4.95 4.03 -2.94
N THR A 426 -5.05 5.17 -3.63
CA THR A 426 -4.40 6.40 -3.13
C THR A 426 -5.04 7.66 -3.70
N ILE A 427 -4.71 8.80 -3.10
CA ILE A 427 -4.81 10.16 -3.66
C ILE A 427 -3.42 10.72 -3.98
N ASN A 428 -2.40 9.88 -3.98
CA ASN A 428 -0.97 10.04 -4.24
C ASN A 428 -0.19 10.55 -3.01
N ASN A 429 0.04 11.86 -2.81
CA ASN A 429 0.76 12.34 -1.63
C ASN A 429 -0.18 12.45 -0.40
N LEU A 430 0.42 12.63 0.81
CA LEU A 430 -0.37 12.93 2.02
C LEU A 430 -1.37 14.05 1.74
N PHE A 431 -2.65 13.79 2.00
CA PHE A 431 -3.76 14.71 1.69
C PHE A 431 -3.78 15.20 0.23
N GLY A 432 -3.27 14.39 -0.71
CA GLY A 432 -3.31 14.66 -2.14
C GLY A 432 -2.79 16.04 -2.53
N ALA A 433 -3.63 16.82 -3.22
CA ALA A 433 -3.34 18.19 -3.65
C ALA A 433 -3.40 19.22 -2.52
N LYS A 434 -3.59 18.82 -1.26
CA LYS A 434 -3.77 19.69 -0.07
C LYS A 434 -5.00 20.61 -0.16
N ILE A 435 -5.99 20.20 -0.93
CA ILE A 435 -7.27 20.90 -1.06
C ILE A 435 -8.44 19.96 -0.80
N MET A 436 -9.49 20.49 -0.22
CA MET A 436 -10.79 19.84 -0.05
C MET A 436 -11.83 20.57 -0.89
N ILE A 437 -12.60 19.81 -1.68
CA ILE A 437 -13.62 20.39 -2.54
C ILE A 437 -14.83 20.77 -1.69
N PRO A 438 -15.16 22.08 -1.55
CA PRO A 438 -16.35 22.53 -0.83
C PRO A 438 -17.61 21.98 -1.49
N GLY A 439 -18.60 21.59 -0.69
CA GLY A 439 -19.82 20.93 -1.16
C GLY A 439 -19.67 19.41 -1.34
N LEU A 440 -18.44 18.88 -1.41
CA LEU A 440 -18.16 17.45 -1.39
C LEU A 440 -17.53 17.00 -0.07
N GLY A 441 -16.81 17.87 0.63
CA GLY A 441 -15.98 17.49 1.77
C GLY A 441 -14.90 16.44 1.44
N ALA A 442 -14.61 16.23 0.16
CA ALA A 442 -13.66 15.24 -0.33
C ALA A 442 -12.31 15.88 -0.65
N ILE A 443 -11.22 15.22 -0.23
CA ILE A 443 -9.85 15.63 -0.54
C ILE A 443 -9.50 15.20 -1.96
N ALA A 444 -8.92 16.11 -2.75
CA ALA A 444 -8.56 15.88 -4.12
C ALA A 444 -7.17 15.21 -4.26
N ASN A 445 -7.02 14.32 -5.24
CA ASN A 445 -5.74 13.72 -5.58
C ASN A 445 -4.75 14.74 -6.15
N ASN A 446 -3.45 14.37 -6.20
CA ASN A 446 -2.43 15.14 -6.90
C ASN A 446 -1.62 14.27 -7.88
N TYR A 447 -2.32 13.47 -8.66
CA TYR A 447 -1.69 12.53 -9.58
C TYR A 447 -0.96 13.18 -10.75
N MET A 448 -1.19 14.47 -11.04
CA MET A 448 -0.42 15.17 -12.08
C MET A 448 1.07 15.27 -11.76
N ASN A 449 1.44 15.14 -10.47
CA ASN A 449 2.83 15.06 -10.02
C ASN A 449 3.56 13.78 -10.49
N LEU A 450 2.85 12.75 -10.93
CA LEU A 450 3.44 11.49 -11.43
C LEU A 450 3.75 11.51 -12.94
N PHE A 451 3.47 12.61 -13.62
CA PHE A 451 3.80 12.79 -15.03
C PHE A 451 5.02 13.68 -15.21
N ASP A 452 5.87 13.33 -16.17
CA ASP A 452 7.00 14.17 -16.57
C ASP A 452 6.47 15.43 -17.28
N PRO A 453 6.76 16.63 -16.76
CA PRO A 453 6.33 17.87 -17.39
C PRO A 453 7.07 18.18 -18.70
N ARG A 454 8.15 17.45 -18.99
CA ARG A 454 8.93 17.61 -20.23
C ARG A 454 8.33 16.73 -21.33
N PRO A 455 8.23 17.22 -22.58
CA PRO A 455 7.75 16.43 -23.71
C PRO A 455 8.76 15.37 -24.14
N GLY A 456 8.28 14.31 -24.80
CA GLY A 456 9.11 13.30 -25.45
C GLY A 456 9.62 12.16 -24.58
N HIS A 457 9.19 12.08 -23.32
CA HIS A 457 9.52 10.98 -22.39
C HIS A 457 8.36 9.98 -22.25
N ALA A 458 8.65 8.75 -21.84
CA ALA A 458 7.62 7.72 -21.64
C ALA A 458 6.52 8.14 -20.67
N LEU A 459 6.86 8.93 -19.65
CA LEU A 459 5.94 9.44 -18.64
C LEU A 459 5.45 10.87 -18.91
N SER A 460 5.80 11.48 -20.07
CA SER A 460 5.31 12.82 -20.39
C SER A 460 3.80 12.91 -20.33
N VAL A 461 3.34 14.06 -19.86
CA VAL A 461 1.92 14.41 -19.79
C VAL A 461 1.27 14.29 -21.19
N ALA A 462 0.10 13.63 -21.26
CA ALA A 462 -0.72 13.57 -22.46
C ALA A 462 -2.20 13.43 -22.06
N PRO A 463 -3.14 14.11 -22.75
CA PRO A 463 -4.57 14.02 -22.45
C PRO A 463 -5.07 12.59 -22.43
N GLY A 464 -5.85 12.20 -21.40
CA GLY A 464 -6.43 10.87 -21.25
C GLY A 464 -5.46 9.77 -20.77
N LYS A 465 -4.15 10.04 -20.72
CA LYS A 465 -3.13 9.08 -20.28
C LYS A 465 -3.32 8.71 -18.82
N ARG A 466 -3.26 7.39 -18.52
CA ARG A 466 -3.32 6.87 -17.16
C ARG A 466 -2.01 7.04 -16.44
N VAL A 467 -2.11 7.28 -15.15
CA VAL A 467 -0.93 7.41 -14.30
C VAL A 467 -0.20 6.06 -14.18
N THR A 468 1.13 6.12 -14.20
CA THR A 468 1.99 4.96 -13.92
C THR A 468 2.34 4.93 -12.44
N THR A 469 2.11 3.79 -11.78
CA THR A 469 2.31 3.63 -10.33
C THR A 469 3.15 2.40 -9.99
N SER A 470 3.58 2.31 -8.73
CA SER A 470 4.25 1.14 -8.14
C SER A 470 3.30 0.23 -7.34
N MET A 471 2.00 0.43 -7.41
CA MET A 471 1.01 -0.34 -6.66
C MET A 471 1.19 -1.85 -6.89
N SER A 472 1.21 -2.63 -5.81
CA SER A 472 1.56 -4.06 -5.83
C SER A 472 0.57 -4.92 -5.04
N PRO A 473 -0.69 -4.99 -5.46
CA PRO A 473 -1.60 -6.00 -4.93
C PRO A 473 -1.23 -7.37 -5.53
N MET A 474 -0.45 -8.17 -4.77
CA MET A 474 0.14 -9.43 -5.22
C MET A 474 -0.61 -10.63 -4.70
N MET A 475 -0.64 -11.71 -5.49
CA MET A 475 -1.08 -13.04 -5.05
C MET A 475 -0.04 -14.09 -5.43
N ALA A 476 0.22 -15.04 -4.51
CA ALA A 476 1.17 -16.13 -4.72
C ALA A 476 0.47 -17.48 -4.55
N LEU A 477 0.64 -18.34 -5.57
CA LEU A 477 0.05 -19.67 -5.61
C LEU A 477 1.15 -20.73 -5.60
N ARG A 478 0.90 -21.85 -4.93
CA ARG A 478 1.73 -23.05 -5.00
C ARG A 478 0.83 -24.24 -5.32
N ASP A 479 1.24 -25.05 -6.30
CA ASP A 479 0.47 -26.21 -6.79
C ASP A 479 -0.98 -25.85 -7.17
N GLY A 480 -1.17 -24.68 -7.80
CA GLY A 480 -2.47 -24.15 -8.21
C GLY A 480 -3.33 -23.59 -7.07
N LYS A 481 -2.90 -23.72 -5.81
CA LYS A 481 -3.62 -23.21 -4.64
C LYS A 481 -3.09 -21.82 -4.23
N LEU A 482 -3.99 -20.88 -3.98
CA LEU A 482 -3.62 -19.60 -3.40
C LEU A 482 -3.03 -19.81 -2.00
N ARG A 483 -1.87 -19.22 -1.73
CA ARG A 483 -1.17 -19.28 -0.43
C ARG A 483 -1.05 -17.92 0.23
N TYR A 484 -0.84 -16.87 -0.57
CA TYR A 484 -0.67 -15.51 -0.04
C TYR A 484 -1.36 -14.49 -0.94
N ALA A 485 -1.98 -13.50 -0.32
CA ALA A 485 -2.41 -12.26 -0.94
C ALA A 485 -1.89 -11.11 -0.06
N LEU A 486 -1.17 -10.14 -0.64
CA LEU A 486 -0.50 -9.09 0.14
C LEU A 486 -0.27 -7.83 -0.68
N GLY A 487 0.00 -6.73 0.01
CA GLY A 487 0.45 -5.47 -0.57
C GLY A 487 0.71 -4.41 0.51
N LEU A 488 1.07 -3.21 0.07
CA LEU A 488 1.48 -2.13 0.97
C LEU A 488 1.41 -0.76 0.30
N PRO A 489 1.35 0.35 1.06
CA PRO A 489 1.65 1.70 0.61
C PRO A 489 3.16 2.00 0.58
N GLY A 490 3.59 3.08 -0.10
CA GLY A 490 4.97 3.55 -0.01
C GLY A 490 5.60 4.09 -1.30
N GLY A 491 4.81 4.52 -2.28
CA GLY A 491 5.32 5.08 -3.55
C GLY A 491 6.27 4.14 -4.28
N LYS A 492 7.42 4.64 -4.72
CA LYS A 492 8.44 3.83 -5.40
C LYS A 492 8.94 2.62 -4.58
N ARG A 493 8.83 2.67 -3.25
CA ARG A 493 9.26 1.60 -2.35
C ARG A 493 8.26 0.44 -2.27
N ILE A 494 7.07 0.55 -2.90
CA ILE A 494 6.00 -0.47 -2.84
C ILE A 494 6.44 -1.79 -3.47
N PHE A 495 6.79 -1.80 -4.77
CA PHE A 495 7.13 -3.04 -5.45
C PHE A 495 8.43 -3.69 -4.94
N PRO A 496 9.48 -2.92 -4.56
CA PRO A 496 10.65 -3.49 -3.89
C PRO A 496 10.32 -4.20 -2.58
N SER A 497 9.47 -3.60 -1.75
CA SER A 497 9.07 -4.19 -0.47
C SER A 497 8.16 -5.40 -0.64
N ALA A 498 7.26 -5.39 -1.63
CA ALA A 498 6.45 -6.55 -1.97
C ALA A 498 7.31 -7.72 -2.47
N MET A 499 8.32 -7.44 -3.30
CA MET A 499 9.30 -8.45 -3.74
C MET A 499 10.06 -9.05 -2.55
N GLN A 500 10.58 -8.22 -1.63
CA GLN A 500 11.29 -8.68 -0.44
C GLN A 500 10.38 -9.55 0.45
N ALA A 501 9.11 -9.20 0.62
CA ALA A 501 8.16 -10.03 1.38
C ALA A 501 7.94 -11.39 0.71
N LEU A 502 7.83 -11.46 -0.63
CA LEU A 502 7.74 -12.72 -1.38
C LEU A 502 9.00 -13.57 -1.22
N VAL A 503 10.19 -12.96 -1.28
CA VAL A 503 11.47 -13.64 -1.00
C VAL A 503 11.49 -14.17 0.44
N ASN A 504 11.06 -13.38 1.42
CA ASN A 504 11.01 -13.81 2.82
C ASN A 504 10.07 -15.01 3.03
N LEU A 505 8.91 -15.03 2.36
CA LEU A 505 7.95 -16.13 2.41
C LEU A 505 8.47 -17.39 1.72
N ILE A 506 9.16 -17.24 0.57
CA ILE A 506 9.52 -18.36 -0.32
C ILE A 506 10.92 -18.90 -0.05
N ASP A 507 11.92 -18.02 0.07
CA ASP A 507 13.33 -18.43 0.23
C ASP A 507 13.72 -18.62 1.70
N HIS A 508 13.12 -17.84 2.60
CA HIS A 508 13.40 -17.92 4.03
C HIS A 508 12.34 -18.67 4.84
N ASP A 509 11.24 -19.11 4.22
CA ASP A 509 10.13 -19.85 4.86
C ASP A 509 9.57 -19.12 6.11
N MET A 510 9.50 -17.79 6.03
CA MET A 510 8.94 -16.97 7.08
C MET A 510 7.41 -17.11 7.14
N SER A 511 6.83 -17.00 8.33
CA SER A 511 5.39 -16.77 8.47
C SER A 511 5.00 -15.43 7.83
N LEU A 512 3.71 -15.28 7.48
CA LEU A 512 3.24 -14.01 6.91
C LEU A 512 3.50 -12.81 7.84
N GLN A 513 3.32 -12.98 9.16
CA GLN A 513 3.59 -11.89 10.12
C GLN A 513 5.06 -11.50 10.13
N GLU A 514 5.97 -12.46 10.08
CA GLU A 514 7.40 -12.19 9.98
C GLU A 514 7.73 -11.48 8.66
N ALA A 515 7.21 -11.96 7.54
CA ALA A 515 7.48 -11.40 6.22
C ALA A 515 7.00 -9.94 6.06
N VAL A 516 5.83 -9.60 6.63
CA VAL A 516 5.33 -8.21 6.56
C VAL A 516 6.07 -7.25 7.50
N GLU A 517 6.63 -7.74 8.62
CA GLU A 517 7.36 -6.93 9.59
C GLU A 517 8.88 -6.93 9.40
N ALA A 518 9.44 -7.87 8.63
CA ALA A 518 10.86 -7.97 8.36
C ALA A 518 11.49 -6.61 7.98
N PRO A 519 12.72 -6.32 8.44
CA PRO A 519 13.48 -5.15 8.00
C PRO A 519 13.62 -5.11 6.49
N ARG A 520 13.52 -3.90 5.92
CA ARG A 520 13.53 -3.66 4.47
C ARG A 520 14.69 -2.79 4.05
N VAL A 521 15.05 -2.93 2.78
CA VAL A 521 16.05 -2.09 2.11
C VAL A 521 15.49 -1.51 0.82
N TRP A 522 16.05 -0.39 0.36
CA TRP A 522 15.65 0.23 -0.89
C TRP A 522 16.76 1.06 -1.51
N THR A 523 16.86 1.00 -2.84
CA THR A 523 17.68 1.89 -3.67
C THR A 523 17.10 1.94 -5.09
N GLU A 524 17.25 3.08 -5.74
CA GLU A 524 16.99 3.25 -7.19
C GLU A 524 18.27 3.55 -7.99
N GLY A 525 19.44 3.30 -7.39
CA GLY A 525 20.73 3.55 -8.00
C GLY A 525 21.60 4.56 -7.24
N ASN A 526 21.01 5.28 -6.27
CA ASN A 526 21.68 6.18 -5.34
C ASN A 526 22.05 5.43 -4.03
N ALA A 527 22.05 6.13 -2.89
CA ALA A 527 22.27 5.50 -1.59
C ALA A 527 21.34 4.30 -1.35
N LEU A 528 21.85 3.30 -0.66
CA LEU A 528 21.09 2.14 -0.20
C LEU A 528 20.46 2.48 1.14
N GLU A 529 19.16 2.78 1.16
CA GLU A 529 18.37 2.92 2.37
C GLU A 529 18.25 1.55 3.05
N VAL A 530 18.57 1.51 4.33
CA VAL A 530 18.53 0.30 5.17
C VAL A 530 17.81 0.64 6.47
N GLU A 531 16.75 -0.09 6.82
CA GLU A 531 16.08 0.16 8.10
C GLU A 531 17.01 -0.04 9.29
N GLN A 532 16.89 0.84 10.30
CA GLN A 532 17.80 0.91 11.46
C GLN A 532 17.86 -0.37 12.28
N THR A 533 16.87 -1.26 12.17
CA THR A 533 16.83 -2.59 12.79
C THR A 533 17.88 -3.56 12.21
N VAL A 534 18.42 -3.28 11.01
CA VAL A 534 19.55 -4.03 10.45
C VAL A 534 20.83 -3.66 11.22
N PRO A 535 21.59 -4.63 11.77
CA PRO A 535 22.74 -4.35 12.63
C PRO A 535 23.86 -3.57 11.93
N ASP A 536 24.65 -2.82 12.72
CA ASP A 536 25.81 -2.06 12.24
C ASP A 536 26.82 -2.95 11.51
N SER A 537 27.07 -4.17 12.00
CA SER A 537 27.97 -5.13 11.36
C SER A 537 27.56 -5.45 9.92
N VAL A 538 26.27 -5.57 9.67
CA VAL A 538 25.71 -5.80 8.31
C VAL A 538 25.88 -4.54 7.47
N ARG A 539 25.55 -3.36 8.01
CA ARG A 539 25.73 -2.08 7.32
C ARG A 539 27.19 -1.82 6.94
N LEU A 540 28.13 -2.15 7.82
CA LEU A 540 29.57 -2.07 7.53
C LEU A 540 30.00 -3.07 6.45
N GLY A 541 29.43 -4.30 6.44
CA GLY A 541 29.65 -5.27 5.39
C GLY A 541 29.17 -4.77 4.01
N LEU A 542 28.00 -4.13 3.96
CA LEU A 542 27.49 -3.51 2.74
C LEU A 542 28.37 -2.34 2.26
N ALA A 543 28.85 -1.51 3.17
CA ALA A 543 29.78 -0.42 2.84
C ALA A 543 31.12 -0.97 2.30
N ALA A 544 31.60 -2.10 2.83
CA ALA A 544 32.80 -2.76 2.31
C ALA A 544 32.62 -3.32 0.89
N LEU A 545 31.39 -3.72 0.52
CA LEU A 545 31.00 -4.06 -0.86
C LEU A 545 30.84 -2.83 -1.76
N GLY A 546 30.97 -1.61 -1.26
CA GLY A 546 30.91 -0.37 -2.01
C GLY A 546 29.52 0.27 -2.11
N HIS A 547 28.54 -0.18 -1.31
CA HIS A 547 27.27 0.53 -1.19
C HIS A 547 27.40 1.79 -0.34
N GLU A 548 26.79 2.89 -0.77
CA GLU A 548 26.55 4.06 0.08
C GLU A 548 25.33 3.76 0.96
N VAL A 549 25.56 3.37 2.21
CA VAL A 549 24.50 2.90 3.12
C VAL A 549 23.91 4.06 3.91
N GLN A 550 22.60 4.25 3.83
CA GLN A 550 21.83 5.25 4.57
C GLN A 550 20.84 4.58 5.53
N PRO A 551 21.07 4.63 6.85
CA PRO A 551 20.10 4.16 7.83
C PRO A 551 18.84 5.02 7.83
N VAL A 552 17.66 4.39 7.77
CA VAL A 552 16.35 5.06 7.78
C VAL A 552 15.44 4.45 8.84
N ALA A 553 14.46 5.21 9.32
CA ALA A 553 13.48 4.70 10.27
C ALA A 553 12.58 3.62 9.64
N THR A 554 12.10 3.85 8.42
CA THR A 554 11.23 2.92 7.68
C THR A 554 11.51 2.97 6.18
N VAL A 555 11.33 1.82 5.53
CA VAL A 555 11.22 1.70 4.07
C VAL A 555 9.80 1.31 3.72
N ALA A 556 9.08 2.18 3.00
CA ALA A 556 7.66 2.07 2.68
C ALA A 556 6.74 2.07 3.92
N GLY A 557 5.43 1.91 3.70
CA GLY A 557 4.43 1.94 4.76
C GLY A 557 3.94 0.56 5.22
N GLY A 558 2.77 0.54 5.84
CA GLY A 558 2.17 -0.63 6.47
C GLY A 558 1.78 -1.73 5.48
N MET A 559 2.58 -2.80 5.41
CA MET A 559 2.22 -4.01 4.65
C MET A 559 1.16 -4.80 5.39
N ASN A 560 0.20 -5.34 4.65
CA ASN A 560 -0.78 -6.27 5.17
C ASN A 560 -1.09 -7.38 4.16
N GLY A 561 -1.66 -8.48 4.63
CA GLY A 561 -2.01 -9.59 3.77
C GLY A 561 -2.70 -10.74 4.49
N ILE A 562 -3.05 -11.76 3.72
CA ILE A 562 -3.71 -12.99 4.18
C ILE A 562 -2.93 -14.20 3.65
N ALA A 563 -2.61 -15.15 4.56
CA ALA A 563 -2.13 -16.48 4.21
C ALA A 563 -3.27 -17.49 4.26
N PHE A 564 -3.26 -18.44 3.32
CA PHE A 564 -4.30 -19.48 3.16
C PHE A 564 -3.68 -20.86 3.43
N HIS A 565 -4.32 -21.64 4.31
CA HIS A 565 -3.83 -22.94 4.75
C HIS A 565 -4.66 -24.09 4.18
N ASP A 566 -4.06 -25.29 4.11
CA ASP A 566 -4.73 -26.49 3.56
C ASP A 566 -5.92 -26.97 4.40
N ASP A 567 -5.97 -26.59 5.68
CA ASP A 567 -7.10 -26.89 6.58
C ASP A 567 -8.27 -25.92 6.43
N GLY A 568 -8.21 -25.00 5.46
CA GLY A 568 -9.24 -23.99 5.20
C GLY A 568 -9.17 -22.77 6.13
N THR A 569 -8.18 -22.70 7.02
CA THR A 569 -7.96 -21.51 7.84
C THR A 569 -7.19 -20.42 7.07
N MET A 570 -7.39 -19.18 7.48
CA MET A 570 -6.72 -17.99 6.98
C MET A 570 -5.97 -17.30 8.12
N THR A 571 -4.77 -16.82 7.86
CA THR A 571 -4.01 -15.98 8.80
C THR A 571 -3.89 -14.58 8.23
N GLY A 572 -4.49 -13.59 8.86
CA GLY A 572 -4.33 -12.18 8.55
C GLY A 572 -3.14 -11.58 9.29
N ALA A 573 -2.34 -10.78 8.62
CA ALA A 573 -1.18 -10.11 9.21
C ALA A 573 -1.08 -8.65 8.74
N ALA A 574 -0.65 -7.76 9.64
CA ALA A 574 -0.36 -6.36 9.36
C ALA A 574 0.89 -5.92 10.11
N CYS A 575 1.70 -5.06 9.49
CA CYS A 575 2.95 -4.62 10.10
C CYS A 575 2.79 -3.35 10.96
N TRP A 576 3.78 -3.08 11.79
CA TRP A 576 3.83 -1.95 12.73
C TRP A 576 3.96 -0.57 12.06
N ARG A 577 4.30 -0.50 10.76
CA ARG A 577 4.53 0.77 10.03
C ARG A 577 3.24 1.56 9.73
N ALA A 578 2.09 1.05 10.14
CA ALA A 578 0.78 1.73 10.11
C ALA A 578 -0.14 1.15 11.19
N ASP A 579 -1.35 1.73 11.35
CA ASP A 579 -2.36 1.28 12.33
C ASP A 579 -3.03 -0.06 11.97
N GLY A 580 -2.58 -0.73 10.91
CA GLY A 580 -3.17 -1.94 10.34
C GLY A 580 -3.52 -3.03 11.34
N THR A 581 -4.68 -3.66 11.13
CA THR A 581 -5.22 -4.69 12.02
C THR A 581 -5.99 -5.74 11.23
N PRO A 582 -5.68 -7.04 11.39
CA PRO A 582 -6.49 -8.11 10.84
C PRO A 582 -7.75 -8.33 11.69
N VAL A 583 -8.90 -8.52 11.03
CA VAL A 583 -10.17 -8.89 11.66
C VAL A 583 -10.72 -10.13 10.97
N GLY A 584 -10.82 -11.23 11.73
CA GLY A 584 -11.31 -12.52 11.24
C GLY A 584 -12.74 -12.81 11.67
N ILE A 585 -13.49 -13.51 10.80
CA ILE A 585 -14.82 -14.02 11.10
C ILE A 585 -14.73 -15.50 11.43
N SER A 586 -15.40 -15.94 12.51
CA SER A 586 -15.32 -17.31 13.04
C SER A 586 -13.89 -17.74 13.40
N GLY A 587 -13.19 -16.89 14.13
CA GLY A 587 -12.00 -17.29 14.86
C GLY A 587 -12.40 -18.06 16.11
N GLY A 588 -11.52 -18.93 16.60
CA GLY A 588 -11.77 -19.70 17.80
C GLY A 588 -12.61 -20.96 17.53
N LEU A 589 -11.92 -22.04 17.31
CA LEU A 589 -12.54 -23.35 17.13
C LEU A 589 -12.93 -23.89 18.53
N ALA A 590 -14.18 -23.65 18.92
CA ALA A 590 -14.74 -24.40 20.04
C ALA A 590 -14.66 -25.89 19.70
N LYS A 591 -14.11 -26.71 20.59
CA LYS A 591 -14.08 -28.15 20.37
C LYS A 591 -15.50 -28.67 20.22
N SER A 592 -15.74 -29.49 19.20
CA SER A 592 -17.01 -30.18 19.01
C SER A 592 -17.34 -31.04 20.25
N GLY A 593 -18.60 -31.03 20.69
CA GLY A 593 -19.06 -31.83 21.83
C GLY A 593 -18.75 -31.25 23.20
N ILE A 594 -18.05 -30.14 23.35
CA ILE A 594 -17.83 -29.45 24.61
C ILE A 594 -18.87 -28.35 24.77
N ARG A 595 -19.79 -28.52 25.72
CA ARG A 595 -20.71 -27.47 26.17
C ARG A 595 -20.54 -27.29 27.66
N PHE A 596 -20.49 -26.06 28.10
CA PHE A 596 -20.62 -25.75 29.51
C PHE A 596 -22.01 -26.20 29.96
N ARG A 597 -22.09 -27.11 30.94
CA ARG A 597 -23.33 -27.52 31.56
C ARG A 597 -23.35 -26.91 32.96
N LEU A 598 -24.32 -26.06 33.20
CA LEU A 598 -24.67 -25.71 34.56
C LEU A 598 -25.19 -27.00 35.21
N GLY A 599 -24.53 -27.47 36.27
CA GLY A 599 -24.91 -28.65 37.04
C GLY A 599 -26.22 -28.46 37.76
#